data_3bea2267e815b6ec73e9b2f356d38b0e
#
_entry.id   3bea2267e815b6ec73e9b2f356d38b0e
#
_cell.length_a   1.000
_cell.length_b   1.000
_cell.length_c   1.000
_cell.angle_alpha   90.00
_cell.angle_beta   90.00
_cell.angle_gamma   90.00
#
_symmetry.space_group_name_H-M   'P 1'
#
loop_
_entity.id
_entity.type
_entity.pdbx_description
1 polymer ?
#
loop_
_entity_poly.entity_id
_entity_poly.type
_entity_poly.pdbx_seq_one_letter_code
_entity_poly.pdbx_strand_id
1 'polypeptide(L)'
;RKQYDQQYINAVYQRAVSSRKTPIKDTTYFYDTIYTLPVVFHILYNNNAENINDSLLKNQLEVLNQDFRRLNADTSKTRAIFKSRAGDTRINFELATVDPNGNATTGIVRKSTSRTTFYSNDLNLVKYSSNGGADAWDPTKYLNIWVCDLSYLGQDALLGFAYPPYGHPFWTSQSWVSDPNQGVVLHYKIVGRNNPLSKGQAQVLDNSSKGRVAVHEVGHYLGLRHIWGDGTTGGGCAVDDYIFDTPNQRVRSDFDCNPNANTCNDPGAEQFPDMIENYMDYSAHFCQNMFTHQQIAAMRYSLSVYRTSLPVKVEYIQKMKVKDTFAYNDLKLFAAEGQKVIVEQRNSDLPNEMYMDVYDMSGQLVLDHYQLTKNEMWVSTAKMAAGIYVFSLRDKENRPVLRQKILITKN
;
A
#
# COMPACT_ATOMS: atom_id res chain seq x y z
N ARG A 1 6.77 -18.08 -4.66
CA ARG A 1 6.46 -16.68 -4.29
C ARG A 1 5.13 -16.57 -3.53
N LYS A 2 4.03 -17.13 -4.02
CA LYS A 2 2.72 -17.15 -3.29
C LYS A 2 2.73 -17.99 -2.03
N GLN A 3 3.56 -19.00 -1.96
CA GLN A 3 3.74 -19.78 -0.74
C GLN A 3 4.36 -18.92 0.36
N TYR A 4 5.23 -17.96 0.00
CA TYR A 4 5.81 -16.98 0.94
C TYR A 4 4.80 -15.90 1.34
N ASP A 5 4.02 -15.36 0.38
CA ASP A 5 2.97 -14.39 0.69
C ASP A 5 1.92 -14.99 1.62
N GLN A 6 1.50 -16.23 1.37
CA GLN A 6 0.55 -16.94 2.22
C GLN A 6 1.18 -17.36 3.55
N GLN A 7 2.45 -17.73 3.58
CA GLN A 7 3.18 -18.05 4.81
C GLN A 7 3.40 -16.80 5.66
N TYR A 8 3.70 -15.66 5.06
CA TYR A 8 3.82 -14.38 5.75
C TYR A 8 2.46 -13.92 6.29
N ILE A 9 1.43 -13.87 5.46
CA ILE A 9 0.07 -13.58 5.88
C ILE A 9 -0.35 -14.56 6.98
N ASN A 10 -0.02 -15.84 6.86
CA ASN A 10 -0.28 -16.83 7.89
C ASN A 10 0.59 -16.63 9.14
N ALA A 11 1.85 -16.23 9.03
CA ALA A 11 2.73 -15.99 10.18
C ALA A 11 2.35 -14.71 10.94
N VAL A 12 2.04 -13.63 10.23
CA VAL A 12 1.45 -12.41 10.81
C VAL A 12 0.08 -12.72 11.39
N TYR A 13 -0.72 -13.51 10.70
CA TYR A 13 -2.03 -13.99 11.11
C TYR A 13 -1.93 -14.92 12.32
N GLN A 14 -1.04 -15.92 12.36
CA GLN A 14 -0.90 -16.83 13.49
C GLN A 14 -0.36 -16.14 14.75
N ARG A 15 0.51 -15.13 14.61
CA ARG A 15 0.91 -14.28 15.73
C ARG A 15 -0.23 -13.40 16.24
N ALA A 16 -1.08 -12.89 15.34
CA ALA A 16 -2.25 -12.11 15.72
C ALA A 16 -3.39 -12.99 16.26
N VAL A 17 -3.56 -14.21 15.75
CA VAL A 17 -4.61 -15.17 16.14
C VAL A 17 -4.28 -15.89 17.44
N SER A 18 -3.00 -16.14 17.75
CA SER A 18 -2.62 -16.65 19.09
C SER A 18 -3.00 -15.69 20.22
N SER A 19 -3.30 -14.43 19.88
CA SER A 19 -3.83 -13.41 20.80
C SER A 19 -5.35 -13.18 20.73
N ARG A 20 -6.08 -13.77 19.76
CA ARG A 20 -7.54 -13.59 19.58
C ARG A 20 -8.28 -14.85 19.14
N LYS A 21 -9.48 -15.06 19.73
CA LYS A 21 -10.31 -16.27 19.59
C LYS A 21 -11.20 -16.36 18.33
N THR A 22 -11.07 -15.53 17.32
CA THR A 22 -11.94 -15.56 16.10
C THR A 22 -11.14 -15.68 14.82
N PRO A 23 -11.32 -16.73 14.01
CA PRO A 23 -10.64 -16.89 12.73
C PRO A 23 -11.28 -16.01 11.65
N ILE A 24 -10.46 -15.28 10.89
CA ILE A 24 -10.87 -14.62 9.64
C ILE A 24 -10.97 -15.71 8.56
N LYS A 25 -12.17 -15.97 8.08
CA LYS A 25 -12.48 -17.13 7.23
C LYS A 25 -12.08 -17.01 5.76
N ASP A 26 -11.65 -15.83 5.25
CA ASP A 26 -11.40 -15.68 3.82
C ASP A 26 -10.35 -14.61 3.51
N THR A 27 -9.20 -15.04 3.01
CA THR A 27 -8.10 -14.16 2.57
C THR A 27 -8.32 -13.58 1.16
N THR A 28 -9.29 -14.07 0.39
CA THR A 28 -9.62 -13.59 -0.95
C THR A 28 -10.27 -12.20 -0.93
N TYR A 29 -10.86 -11.79 0.19
CA TYR A 29 -11.46 -10.46 0.38
C TYR A 29 -10.44 -9.32 0.40
N PHE A 30 -9.17 -9.57 0.71
CA PHE A 30 -8.18 -8.51 0.91
C PHE A 30 -7.88 -7.69 -0.37
N TYR A 31 -7.98 -8.29 -1.54
CA TYR A 31 -7.57 -7.63 -2.79
C TYR A 31 -8.74 -7.05 -3.61
N ASP A 32 -9.99 -7.39 -3.28
CA ASP A 32 -11.17 -6.92 -4.03
C ASP A 32 -11.83 -5.68 -3.41
N THR A 33 -11.20 -5.09 -2.39
CA THR A 33 -11.76 -3.98 -1.63
C THR A 33 -10.89 -2.73 -1.77
N ILE A 34 -11.49 -1.60 -2.07
CA ILE A 34 -10.87 -0.29 -1.97
C ILE A 34 -11.28 0.32 -0.62
N TYR A 35 -10.30 0.70 0.18
CA TYR A 35 -10.52 1.45 1.41
C TYR A 35 -10.35 2.94 1.13
N THR A 36 -11.27 3.77 1.60
CA THR A 36 -11.12 5.22 1.59
C THR A 36 -11.02 5.75 3.01
N LEU A 37 -9.93 6.43 3.32
CA LEU A 37 -9.64 6.98 4.63
C LEU A 37 -9.97 8.48 4.68
N PRO A 38 -10.78 8.95 5.63
CA PRO A 38 -11.05 10.37 5.81
C PRO A 38 -9.86 11.05 6.48
N VAL A 39 -9.33 12.07 5.86
CA VAL A 39 -8.16 12.84 6.30
C VAL A 39 -8.61 14.18 6.87
N VAL A 40 -8.02 14.56 8.00
CA VAL A 40 -8.08 15.93 8.49
C VAL A 40 -6.66 16.48 8.62
N PHE A 41 -6.41 17.65 8.04
CA PHE A 41 -5.17 18.39 8.23
C PHE A 41 -5.33 19.40 9.37
N HIS A 42 -4.44 19.33 10.36
CA HIS A 42 -4.30 20.31 11.45
C HIS A 42 -3.08 21.18 11.15
N ILE A 43 -3.28 22.39 10.67
CA ILE A 43 -2.22 23.32 10.35
C ILE A 43 -1.92 24.18 11.58
N LEU A 44 -0.75 23.94 12.17
CA LEU A 44 -0.23 24.74 13.30
C LEU A 44 0.78 25.75 12.76
N TYR A 45 0.57 27.01 13.05
CA TYR A 45 1.41 28.07 12.52
C TYR A 45 1.72 29.13 13.58
N ASN A 46 3.00 29.52 13.66
CA ASN A 46 3.47 30.65 14.46
C ASN A 46 3.57 31.92 13.60
N ASN A 47 3.79 31.77 12.31
CA ASN A 47 3.92 32.83 11.33
C ASN A 47 3.24 32.50 10.01
N ASN A 48 3.15 33.49 9.10
CA ASN A 48 2.43 33.35 7.83
C ASN A 48 3.02 32.29 6.88
N ALA A 49 4.33 32.03 6.95
CA ALA A 49 4.96 31.02 6.08
C ALA A 49 4.55 29.59 6.46
N GLU A 50 4.33 29.33 7.75
CA GLU A 50 3.87 28.05 8.25
C GLU A 50 2.37 27.80 7.96
N ASN A 51 1.60 28.88 7.77
CA ASN A 51 0.18 28.80 7.41
C ASN A 51 0.01 28.51 5.90
N ILE A 52 0.53 27.38 5.47
CA ILE A 52 0.59 26.98 4.07
C ILE A 52 -0.77 26.95 3.39
N ASN A 53 -0.80 27.20 2.08
CA ASN A 53 -2.03 27.31 1.30
C ASN A 53 -2.73 25.93 1.14
N ASP A 54 -4.07 25.95 1.07
CA ASP A 54 -4.91 24.77 0.82
C ASP A 54 -4.52 24.02 -0.45
N SER A 55 -3.99 24.71 -1.46
CA SER A 55 -3.52 24.07 -2.70
C SER A 55 -2.40 23.07 -2.46
N LEU A 56 -1.49 23.33 -1.51
CA LEU A 56 -0.43 22.39 -1.12
C LEU A 56 -1.00 21.18 -0.38
N LEU A 57 -2.01 21.39 0.47
CA LEU A 57 -2.69 20.31 1.19
C LEU A 57 -3.48 19.40 0.25
N LYS A 58 -4.21 19.98 -0.71
CA LYS A 58 -4.92 19.24 -1.75
C LYS A 58 -3.94 18.48 -2.65
N ASN A 59 -2.81 19.11 -3.00
CA ASN A 59 -1.76 18.43 -3.75
C ASN A 59 -1.11 17.30 -2.94
N GLN A 60 -0.93 17.46 -1.62
CA GLN A 60 -0.47 16.38 -0.75
C GLN A 60 -1.44 15.19 -0.74
N LEU A 61 -2.74 15.45 -0.69
CA LEU A 61 -3.76 14.41 -0.78
C LEU A 61 -3.71 13.69 -2.13
N GLU A 62 -3.48 14.44 -3.21
CA GLU A 62 -3.27 13.87 -4.55
C GLU A 62 -2.03 12.98 -4.60
N VAL A 63 -0.91 13.40 -3.98
CA VAL A 63 0.31 12.56 -3.86
C VAL A 63 -0.01 11.26 -3.15
N LEU A 64 -0.68 11.29 -2.00
CA LEU A 64 -1.08 10.09 -1.28
C LEU A 64 -1.90 9.16 -2.19
N ASN A 65 -2.90 9.70 -2.88
CA ASN A 65 -3.73 8.89 -3.76
C ASN A 65 -2.95 8.31 -4.95
N GLN A 66 -2.07 9.09 -5.58
CA GLN A 66 -1.30 8.59 -6.73
C GLN A 66 -0.30 7.52 -6.32
N ASP A 67 0.46 7.75 -5.25
CA ASP A 67 1.53 6.84 -4.84
C ASP A 67 0.96 5.55 -4.19
N PHE A 68 -0.06 5.64 -3.34
CA PHE A 68 -0.72 4.46 -2.76
C PHE A 68 -1.46 3.63 -3.81
N ARG A 69 -2.07 4.26 -4.81
CA ARG A 69 -2.77 3.56 -5.90
C ARG A 69 -1.86 3.16 -7.05
N ARG A 70 -0.55 3.42 -6.93
CA ARG A 70 0.42 3.16 -7.99
C ARG A 70 0.04 3.82 -9.32
N LEU A 71 -0.55 5.02 -9.25
CA LEU A 71 -0.91 5.86 -10.40
C LEU A 71 0.13 6.97 -10.66
N ASN A 72 1.19 7.00 -9.89
CA ASN A 72 2.30 7.94 -10.03
C ASN A 72 3.01 7.75 -11.38
N ALA A 73 3.31 8.85 -12.08
CA ALA A 73 3.88 8.83 -13.42
C ALA A 73 5.26 8.14 -13.50
N ASP A 74 6.00 8.08 -12.38
CA ASP A 74 7.32 7.48 -12.31
C ASP A 74 7.33 5.97 -11.97
N THR A 75 6.19 5.29 -12.00
CA THR A 75 6.11 3.81 -11.94
C THR A 75 6.94 3.13 -13.03
N SER A 76 7.11 3.79 -14.19
CA SER A 76 7.96 3.33 -15.29
C SER A 76 9.45 3.23 -14.91
N LYS A 77 9.90 4.00 -13.91
CA LYS A 77 11.28 4.04 -13.41
C LYS A 77 11.61 2.90 -12.45
N THR A 78 10.62 2.13 -11.97
CA THR A 78 10.87 0.94 -11.15
C THR A 78 11.81 0.00 -11.91
N ARG A 79 12.95 -0.35 -11.32
CA ARG A 79 13.90 -1.30 -11.93
C ARG A 79 13.22 -2.62 -12.27
N ALA A 80 13.59 -3.22 -13.42
CA ALA A 80 12.96 -4.44 -13.94
C ALA A 80 12.90 -5.57 -12.90
N ILE A 81 13.96 -5.69 -12.07
CA ILE A 81 14.08 -6.70 -11.01
C ILE A 81 12.99 -6.57 -9.93
N PHE A 82 12.42 -5.36 -9.72
CA PHE A 82 11.40 -5.10 -8.71
C PHE A 82 9.99 -4.88 -9.28
N LYS A 83 9.83 -4.75 -10.60
CA LYS A 83 8.50 -4.52 -11.22
C LYS A 83 7.44 -5.52 -10.78
N SER A 84 7.82 -6.79 -10.67
CA SER A 84 6.91 -7.86 -10.26
C SER A 84 6.59 -7.89 -8.76
N ARG A 85 7.29 -7.07 -7.94
CA ARG A 85 7.04 -6.94 -6.51
C ARG A 85 6.15 -5.73 -6.18
N ALA A 86 6.07 -4.76 -7.09
CA ALA A 86 5.34 -3.52 -6.89
C ALA A 86 3.83 -3.67 -7.16
N GLY A 87 2.99 -3.09 -6.31
CA GLY A 87 1.54 -3.22 -6.40
C GLY A 87 0.74 -1.96 -6.09
N ASP A 88 -0.56 -2.00 -6.36
CA ASP A 88 -1.57 -1.00 -5.94
C ASP A 88 -2.10 -1.39 -4.56
N THR A 89 -2.00 -0.48 -3.58
CA THR A 89 -2.48 -0.73 -2.22
C THR A 89 -4.00 -0.81 -2.12
N ARG A 90 -4.71 -0.19 -3.07
CA ARG A 90 -6.17 0.01 -3.05
C ARG A 90 -6.64 0.75 -1.80
N ILE A 91 -5.84 1.69 -1.36
CA ILE A 91 -6.17 2.63 -0.29
C ILE A 91 -6.25 4.02 -0.91
N ASN A 92 -7.38 4.68 -0.73
CA ASN A 92 -7.64 6.07 -1.12
C ASN A 92 -7.72 6.95 0.12
N PHE A 93 -7.55 8.25 -0.09
CA PHE A 93 -7.63 9.28 0.92
C PHE A 93 -8.57 10.39 0.44
N GLU A 94 -9.50 10.82 1.28
CA GLU A 94 -10.42 11.93 1.00
C GLU A 94 -10.38 12.90 2.18
N LEU A 95 -10.53 14.21 1.92
CA LEU A 95 -10.71 15.17 3.01
C LEU A 95 -12.00 14.85 3.76
N ALA A 96 -11.95 14.92 5.08
CA ALA A 96 -13.16 14.79 5.91
C ALA A 96 -14.17 15.87 5.54
N THR A 97 -15.41 15.48 5.35
CA THR A 97 -16.53 16.40 5.01
C THR A 97 -17.43 16.71 6.21
N VAL A 98 -17.28 15.94 7.29
CA VAL A 98 -18.01 16.11 8.55
C VAL A 98 -16.99 16.15 9.69
N ASP A 99 -17.14 17.09 10.61
CA ASP A 99 -16.31 17.23 11.81
C ASP A 99 -16.79 16.29 12.94
N PRO A 100 -16.06 16.15 14.08
CA PRO A 100 -16.49 15.31 15.19
C PRO A 100 -17.82 15.70 15.84
N ASN A 101 -18.29 16.93 15.63
CA ASN A 101 -19.57 17.44 16.15
C ASN A 101 -20.73 17.25 15.16
N GLY A 102 -20.47 16.67 13.98
CA GLY A 102 -21.47 16.46 12.94
C GLY A 102 -21.67 17.64 11.99
N ASN A 103 -20.86 18.70 12.07
CA ASN A 103 -20.94 19.84 11.17
C ASN A 103 -20.16 19.61 9.87
N ALA A 104 -20.58 20.29 8.80
CA ALA A 104 -19.84 20.29 7.55
C ALA A 104 -18.46 20.93 7.73
N THR A 105 -17.43 20.34 7.10
CA THR A 105 -16.05 20.80 7.17
C THR A 105 -15.34 20.64 5.83
N THR A 106 -14.24 21.37 5.66
CA THR A 106 -13.30 21.19 4.54
C THR A 106 -12.24 20.12 4.80
N GLY A 107 -12.19 19.54 6.02
CA GLY A 107 -11.11 18.66 6.45
C GLY A 107 -9.76 19.37 6.69
N ILE A 108 -9.77 20.72 6.73
CA ILE A 108 -8.58 21.54 6.98
C ILE A 108 -8.86 22.45 8.18
N VAL A 109 -8.15 22.24 9.26
CA VAL A 109 -8.24 23.02 10.50
C VAL A 109 -6.98 23.83 10.67
N ARG A 110 -7.10 25.13 10.96
CA ARG A 110 -5.98 26.03 11.15
C ARG A 110 -5.96 26.57 12.57
N LYS A 111 -4.80 26.51 13.21
CA LYS A 111 -4.61 26.97 14.57
C LYS A 111 -3.29 27.72 14.70
N SER A 112 -3.35 28.97 15.15
CA SER A 112 -2.15 29.70 15.55
C SER A 112 -1.57 29.10 16.84
N THR A 113 -0.26 29.11 16.93
CA THR A 113 0.48 28.66 18.11
C THR A 113 1.56 29.66 18.49
N SER A 114 1.87 29.74 19.78
CA SER A 114 3.01 30.48 20.27
C SER A 114 4.33 29.72 20.13
N ARG A 115 4.28 28.42 19.82
CA ARG A 115 5.48 27.62 19.56
C ARG A 115 6.05 27.96 18.20
N THR A 116 7.35 28.26 18.18
CA THR A 116 8.09 28.48 16.93
C THR A 116 8.44 27.18 16.23
N THR A 117 8.59 26.10 17.00
CA THR A 117 8.88 24.75 16.47
C THR A 117 8.55 23.68 17.51
N PHE A 118 8.36 22.43 17.05
CA PHE A 118 8.28 21.24 17.89
C PHE A 118 9.57 20.44 17.76
N TYR A 119 10.26 20.23 18.89
CA TYR A 119 11.58 19.59 18.94
C TYR A 119 11.48 18.06 19.11
N SER A 120 12.54 17.36 18.77
CA SER A 120 12.64 15.90 18.84
C SER A 120 12.32 15.27 20.21
N ASN A 121 12.48 16.03 21.29
CA ASN A 121 12.19 15.57 22.67
C ASN A 121 10.75 15.84 23.12
N ASP A 122 9.98 16.63 22.37
CA ASP A 122 8.61 17.02 22.72
C ASP A 122 7.62 16.89 21.55
N LEU A 123 7.94 16.07 20.56
CA LEU A 123 7.16 15.91 19.31
C LEU A 123 5.69 15.60 19.54
N ASN A 124 5.36 14.80 20.57
CA ASN A 124 3.97 14.46 20.84
C ASN A 124 3.12 15.65 21.28
N LEU A 125 3.75 16.73 21.78
CA LEU A 125 3.03 17.93 22.20
C LEU A 125 2.25 18.58 21.04
N VAL A 126 2.65 18.35 19.80
CA VAL A 126 1.93 18.81 18.59
C VAL A 126 0.47 18.34 18.56
N LYS A 127 0.17 17.22 19.20
CA LYS A 127 -1.14 16.58 19.24
C LYS A 127 -2.04 17.05 20.39
N TYR A 128 -1.61 18.03 21.17
CA TYR A 128 -2.33 18.50 22.35
C TYR A 128 -2.46 20.03 22.36
N SER A 129 -3.70 20.49 22.37
CA SER A 129 -4.00 21.92 22.37
C SER A 129 -3.50 22.65 23.61
N SER A 130 -3.45 21.96 24.76
CA SER A 130 -2.89 22.46 26.02
C SER A 130 -1.40 22.77 25.96
N ASN A 131 -0.69 22.21 24.98
CA ASN A 131 0.75 22.35 24.79
C ASN A 131 1.11 23.19 23.55
N GLY A 132 0.16 23.95 23.01
CA GLY A 132 0.35 24.75 21.80
C GLY A 132 0.17 23.96 20.50
N GLY A 133 -0.21 22.70 20.59
CA GLY A 133 -0.58 21.84 19.47
C GLY A 133 -2.07 21.93 19.11
N ALA A 134 -2.60 20.92 18.43
CA ALA A 134 -4.01 20.73 18.17
C ALA A 134 -4.45 19.33 18.55
N ASP A 135 -5.58 19.21 19.24
CA ASP A 135 -6.13 17.92 19.63
C ASP A 135 -6.54 17.12 18.39
N ALA A 136 -6.31 15.81 18.44
CA ALA A 136 -6.75 14.91 17.39
C ALA A 136 -8.28 14.90 17.28
N TRP A 137 -8.80 14.82 16.08
CA TRP A 137 -10.14 14.27 15.88
C TRP A 137 -10.12 12.78 16.18
N ASP A 138 -11.25 12.18 16.51
CA ASP A 138 -11.36 10.76 16.85
C ASP A 138 -10.50 9.88 15.92
N PRO A 139 -9.35 9.34 16.38
CA PRO A 139 -8.43 8.62 15.51
C PRO A 139 -8.96 7.27 15.03
N THR A 140 -10.11 6.84 15.55
CA THR A 140 -10.82 5.67 15.03
C THR A 140 -11.65 5.98 13.79
N LYS A 141 -11.88 7.27 13.51
CA LYS A 141 -12.72 7.75 12.39
C LYS A 141 -11.96 8.63 11.40
N TYR A 142 -10.83 9.22 11.81
CA TYR A 142 -10.08 10.17 10.98
C TYR A 142 -8.59 9.84 11.00
N LEU A 143 -7.97 9.90 9.85
CA LEU A 143 -6.51 10.01 9.75
C LEU A 143 -6.15 11.48 10.02
N ASN A 144 -5.65 11.75 11.22
CA ASN A 144 -5.16 13.05 11.61
C ASN A 144 -3.77 13.29 11.02
N ILE A 145 -3.58 14.39 10.32
CA ILE A 145 -2.28 14.83 9.80
C ILE A 145 -2.00 16.23 10.33
N TRP A 146 -1.05 16.34 11.26
CA TRP A 146 -0.56 17.64 11.74
C TRP A 146 0.51 18.15 10.80
N VAL A 147 0.48 19.44 10.53
CA VAL A 147 1.48 20.17 9.74
C VAL A 147 1.98 21.33 10.59
N CYS A 148 3.28 21.35 10.83
CA CYS A 148 3.90 22.35 11.71
C CYS A 148 5.39 22.50 11.38
N ASP A 149 6.07 23.40 12.08
CA ASP A 149 7.53 23.45 12.11
C ASP A 149 8.06 22.32 13.01
N LEU A 150 8.94 21.49 12.47
CA LEU A 150 9.60 20.39 13.15
C LEU A 150 11.10 20.59 13.16
N SER A 151 11.76 20.27 14.26
CA SER A 151 13.21 20.33 14.34
C SER A 151 13.79 19.12 15.06
N TYR A 152 14.90 18.62 14.53
CA TYR A 152 15.74 17.66 15.19
C TYR A 152 17.09 18.30 15.51
N LEU A 153 17.41 18.41 16.80
CA LEU A 153 18.63 19.07 17.28
C LEU A 153 18.82 20.51 16.72
N GLY A 154 17.73 21.25 16.52
CA GLY A 154 17.77 22.63 16.04
C GLY A 154 17.95 22.76 14.51
N GLN A 155 17.77 21.69 13.75
CA GLN A 155 17.86 21.67 12.28
C GLN A 155 16.58 21.13 11.65
N ASP A 156 16.27 21.55 10.41
CA ASP A 156 15.15 21.04 9.59
C ASP A 156 15.42 19.60 9.08
N ALA A 157 16.00 18.76 9.94
CA ALA A 157 16.35 17.38 9.59
C ALA A 157 15.21 16.39 9.89
N LEU A 158 14.18 16.81 10.65
CA LEU A 158 13.00 16.02 10.91
C LEU A 158 11.89 16.43 9.94
N LEU A 159 11.58 15.57 8.98
CA LEU A 159 10.60 15.84 7.93
C LEU A 159 9.19 15.42 8.32
N GLY A 160 9.08 14.37 9.15
CA GLY A 160 7.81 13.85 9.64
C GLY A 160 8.01 12.72 10.64
N PHE A 161 6.93 12.28 11.21
CA PHE A 161 6.88 11.06 12.01
C PHE A 161 5.44 10.52 12.10
N ALA A 162 5.32 9.23 12.31
CA ALA A 162 4.06 8.57 12.63
C ALA A 162 4.28 7.41 13.58
N TYR A 163 3.21 6.99 14.25
CA TYR A 163 3.26 5.82 15.11
C TYR A 163 2.42 4.69 14.50
N PRO A 164 2.95 3.46 14.51
CA PRO A 164 2.22 2.28 14.08
C PRO A 164 1.02 2.00 15.00
N PRO A 165 0.08 1.15 14.59
CA PRO A 165 -1.04 0.77 15.44
C PRO A 165 -0.55 0.10 16.75
N TYR A 166 -1.19 0.45 17.86
CA TYR A 166 -0.91 -0.20 19.15
C TYR A 166 -1.12 -1.72 19.05
N GLY A 167 -0.16 -2.48 19.56
CA GLY A 167 -0.20 -3.95 19.54
C GLY A 167 0.09 -4.58 18.18
N HIS A 168 0.57 -3.81 17.19
CA HIS A 168 1.01 -4.35 15.92
C HIS A 168 2.22 -5.29 16.10
N PRO A 169 2.22 -6.51 15.53
CA PRO A 169 3.25 -7.53 15.81
C PRO A 169 4.67 -7.14 15.42
N PHE A 170 4.85 -6.23 14.47
CA PHE A 170 6.18 -5.71 14.09
C PHE A 170 6.76 -4.69 15.08
N TRP A 171 5.94 -4.22 16.04
CA TRP A 171 6.28 -3.10 16.93
C TRP A 171 6.08 -3.47 18.41
N THR A 172 6.62 -4.60 18.82
CA THR A 172 6.23 -5.32 20.06
C THR A 172 6.68 -4.69 21.39
N SER A 173 7.43 -3.59 21.42
CA SER A 173 7.99 -3.10 22.70
C SER A 173 8.14 -1.58 22.82
N GLN A 174 7.37 -0.81 22.05
CA GLN A 174 7.54 0.66 22.00
C GLN A 174 6.46 1.35 22.85
N SER A 175 6.83 1.97 23.98
CA SER A 175 5.89 2.66 24.87
C SER A 175 5.16 3.84 24.22
N TRP A 176 5.82 4.52 23.28
CA TRP A 176 5.24 5.64 22.52
C TRP A 176 4.13 5.23 21.55
N VAL A 177 4.03 3.94 21.19
CA VAL A 177 2.93 3.41 20.37
C VAL A 177 1.59 3.43 21.10
N SER A 178 1.59 3.55 22.43
CA SER A 178 0.38 3.63 23.24
C SER A 178 -0.30 5.00 23.24
N ASP A 179 0.27 6.03 22.58
CA ASP A 179 -0.35 7.35 22.47
C ASP A 179 -1.74 7.22 21.80
N PRO A 180 -2.82 7.63 22.50
CA PRO A 180 -4.17 7.55 21.93
C PRO A 180 -4.34 8.50 20.73
N ASN A 181 -3.57 9.58 20.63
CA ASN A 181 -3.62 10.55 19.54
C ASN A 181 -2.80 10.07 18.33
N GLN A 182 -3.28 8.98 17.73
CA GLN A 182 -2.67 8.38 16.55
C GLN A 182 -2.83 9.27 15.31
N GLY A 183 -1.82 9.31 14.48
CA GLY A 183 -1.81 10.06 13.21
C GLY A 183 -0.40 10.30 12.69
N VAL A 184 -0.30 11.20 11.73
CA VAL A 184 0.92 11.58 11.02
C VAL A 184 1.26 13.02 11.32
N VAL A 185 2.53 13.33 11.50
CA VAL A 185 3.02 14.72 11.64
C VAL A 185 4.01 14.99 10.51
N LEU A 186 3.88 16.15 9.87
CA LEU A 186 4.69 16.56 8.73
C LEU A 186 5.29 17.95 8.96
N HIS A 187 6.52 18.12 8.55
CA HIS A 187 7.13 19.44 8.45
C HIS A 187 6.46 20.26 7.35
N TYR A 188 6.07 21.50 7.62
CA TYR A 188 5.31 22.33 6.68
C TYR A 188 6.02 22.57 5.33
N LYS A 189 7.37 22.58 5.34
CA LYS A 189 8.19 22.82 4.11
C LYS A 189 8.14 21.69 3.09
N ILE A 190 7.73 20.47 3.49
CA ILE A 190 7.73 19.29 2.57
C ILE A 190 6.33 18.85 2.14
N VAL A 191 5.29 19.53 2.57
CA VAL A 191 3.91 19.21 2.22
C VAL A 191 3.63 19.55 0.76
N GLY A 192 3.12 18.58 0.01
CA GLY A 192 2.83 18.70 -1.42
C GLY A 192 4.08 18.60 -2.31
N ARG A 193 3.84 18.53 -3.62
CA ARG A 193 4.92 18.53 -4.62
C ARG A 193 5.45 19.93 -4.85
N ASN A 194 6.77 20.04 -4.98
CA ASN A 194 7.44 21.29 -5.32
C ASN A 194 7.03 22.44 -4.39
N ASN A 195 6.89 22.16 -3.11
CA ASN A 195 6.61 23.20 -2.12
C ASN A 195 7.68 24.30 -2.24
N PRO A 196 7.30 25.55 -2.50
CA PRO A 196 8.27 26.62 -2.70
C PRO A 196 9.13 26.88 -1.46
N LEU A 197 8.66 26.50 -0.28
CA LEU A 197 9.38 26.66 0.99
C LEU A 197 10.50 25.62 1.19
N SER A 198 10.55 24.56 0.38
CA SER A 198 11.64 23.56 0.41
C SER A 198 12.83 23.96 -0.44
N LYS A 199 12.62 24.75 -1.49
CA LYS A 199 13.64 25.04 -2.50
C LYS A 199 14.78 25.89 -1.94
N GLY A 200 16.02 25.42 -2.22
CA GLY A 200 17.24 26.17 -1.86
C GLY A 200 17.51 26.30 -0.37
N GLN A 201 16.82 25.51 0.45
CA GLN A 201 17.02 25.48 1.89
C GLN A 201 18.17 24.51 2.27
N ALA A 202 17.82 23.27 2.59
CA ALA A 202 18.78 22.20 2.83
C ALA A 202 18.61 21.09 1.80
N GLN A 203 19.68 20.39 1.47
CA GLN A 203 19.64 19.27 0.52
C GLN A 203 18.57 18.23 0.89
N VAL A 204 18.33 18.01 2.17
CA VAL A 204 17.27 17.12 2.67
C VAL A 204 15.89 17.56 2.20
N LEU A 205 15.59 18.85 2.18
CA LEU A 205 14.31 19.38 1.72
C LEU A 205 14.16 19.29 0.21
N ASP A 206 15.22 19.61 -0.54
CA ASP A 206 15.22 19.50 -2.00
C ASP A 206 15.02 18.04 -2.45
N ASN A 207 15.70 17.09 -1.82
CA ASN A 207 15.55 15.66 -2.09
C ASN A 207 14.16 15.11 -1.71
N SER A 208 13.42 15.82 -0.85
CA SER A 208 12.09 15.45 -0.36
C SER A 208 10.94 16.20 -1.05
N SER A 209 11.19 16.81 -2.19
CA SER A 209 10.28 17.78 -2.85
C SER A 209 9.05 17.19 -3.54
N LYS A 210 8.86 15.85 -3.56
CA LYS A 210 7.69 15.22 -4.21
C LYS A 210 6.51 14.92 -3.26
N GLY A 211 6.55 15.38 -2.00
CA GLY A 211 5.49 15.11 -1.01
C GLY A 211 5.46 13.66 -0.50
N ARG A 212 6.52 12.88 -0.73
CA ARG A 212 6.58 11.45 -0.39
C ARG A 212 6.90 11.17 1.06
N VAL A 213 7.28 12.17 1.84
CA VAL A 213 7.34 12.04 3.31
C VAL A 213 5.99 11.62 3.85
N ALA A 214 4.89 12.22 3.40
CA ALA A 214 3.55 11.81 3.84
C ALA A 214 3.23 10.35 3.45
N VAL A 215 3.69 9.87 2.29
CA VAL A 215 3.53 8.48 1.84
C VAL A 215 4.28 7.53 2.78
N HIS A 216 5.50 7.89 3.14
CA HIS A 216 6.36 7.17 4.10
C HIS A 216 5.69 7.09 5.48
N GLU A 217 5.30 8.25 6.02
CA GLU A 217 4.70 8.33 7.37
C GLU A 217 3.35 7.61 7.45
N VAL A 218 2.53 7.65 6.41
CA VAL A 218 1.31 6.84 6.34
C VAL A 218 1.64 5.35 6.26
N GLY A 219 2.75 4.97 5.64
CA GLY A 219 3.28 3.59 5.71
C GLY A 219 3.51 3.13 7.15
N HIS A 220 4.20 3.95 7.97
CA HIS A 220 4.38 3.70 9.41
C HIS A 220 3.06 3.68 10.16
N TYR A 221 2.19 4.66 9.91
CA TYR A 221 0.85 4.71 10.51
C TYR A 221 0.05 3.43 10.23
N LEU A 222 0.27 2.79 9.10
CA LEU A 222 -0.32 1.50 8.72
C LEU A 222 0.54 0.28 9.09
N GLY A 223 1.58 0.46 9.91
CA GLY A 223 2.34 -0.63 10.54
C GLY A 223 3.64 -1.04 9.87
N LEU A 224 4.02 -0.43 8.75
CA LEU A 224 5.30 -0.74 8.10
C LEU A 224 6.50 -0.23 8.91
N ARG A 225 7.61 -0.95 8.84
CA ARG A 225 8.93 -0.52 9.30
C ARG A 225 9.74 0.03 8.15
N HIS A 226 10.84 0.71 8.46
CA HIS A 226 11.87 0.99 7.46
C HIS A 226 12.43 -0.31 6.89
N ILE A 227 12.77 -0.33 5.61
CA ILE A 227 13.25 -1.55 4.93
C ILE A 227 14.60 -2.07 5.46
N TRP A 228 15.38 -1.26 6.17
CA TRP A 228 16.61 -1.70 6.87
C TRP A 228 16.34 -2.20 8.29
N GLY A 229 15.08 -2.29 8.73
CA GLY A 229 14.68 -2.55 10.11
C GLY A 229 15.02 -1.37 11.05
N ASP A 230 14.25 -1.19 12.10
CA ASP A 230 14.40 -0.04 13.02
C ASP A 230 15.35 -0.33 14.17
N GLY A 231 16.52 -0.87 13.90
CA GLY A 231 17.55 -1.12 14.92
C GLY A 231 18.20 0.17 15.43
N THR A 232 18.48 0.23 16.72
CA THR A 232 18.97 1.44 17.45
C THR A 232 20.38 1.90 17.03
N THR A 233 21.11 1.12 16.22
CA THR A 233 22.51 1.41 15.86
C THR A 233 22.80 1.15 14.38
N GLY A 234 21.89 1.57 13.48
CA GLY A 234 22.07 1.38 12.05
C GLY A 234 21.84 -0.06 11.61
N GLY A 235 20.94 -0.76 12.27
CA GLY A 235 20.37 -2.04 11.91
C GLY A 235 21.37 -3.18 11.72
N GLY A 236 22.19 -3.09 10.73
CA GLY A 236 22.99 -4.22 10.27
C GLY A 236 22.10 -5.29 9.62
N CYS A 237 22.70 -6.19 8.89
CA CYS A 237 21.98 -7.23 8.12
C CYS A 237 21.23 -8.27 8.98
N ALA A 238 21.30 -8.20 10.29
CA ALA A 238 20.56 -9.07 11.20
C ALA A 238 19.21 -8.48 11.66
N VAL A 239 18.93 -7.23 11.33
CA VAL A 239 17.67 -6.55 11.65
C VAL A 239 16.84 -6.46 10.37
N ASP A 240 15.54 -6.78 10.48
CA ASP A 240 14.65 -6.96 9.36
C ASP A 240 13.38 -6.12 9.55
N ASP A 241 12.75 -5.71 8.45
CA ASP A 241 11.44 -5.07 8.44
C ASP A 241 10.28 -6.08 8.55
N TYR A 242 10.57 -7.37 8.60
CA TYR A 242 9.64 -8.52 8.58
C TYR A 242 8.84 -8.66 7.29
N ILE A 243 9.31 -8.10 6.18
CA ILE A 243 8.70 -8.16 4.86
C ILE A 243 9.62 -8.95 3.92
N PHE A 244 9.20 -10.13 3.46
CA PHE A 244 10.06 -11.04 2.71
C PHE A 244 10.28 -10.64 1.24
N ASP A 245 9.48 -9.74 0.68
CA ASP A 245 9.65 -9.29 -0.70
C ASP A 245 10.38 -7.94 -0.80
N THR A 246 10.85 -7.39 0.31
CA THR A 246 11.90 -6.37 0.38
C THR A 246 13.26 -7.07 0.54
N PRO A 247 14.32 -6.67 -0.19
CA PRO A 247 15.69 -7.14 0.07
C PRO A 247 16.16 -6.67 1.45
N ASN A 248 17.05 -7.46 2.07
CA ASN A 248 17.74 -7.03 3.28
C ASN A 248 18.61 -5.81 2.97
N GLN A 249 18.49 -4.78 3.79
CA GLN A 249 19.27 -3.55 3.69
C GLN A 249 19.90 -3.23 5.04
N ARG A 250 21.17 -2.82 5.02
CA ARG A 250 21.95 -2.61 6.24
C ARG A 250 21.62 -1.33 6.97
N VAL A 251 21.42 -0.27 6.20
CA VAL A 251 21.19 1.11 6.66
C VAL A 251 20.30 1.84 5.65
N ARG A 252 19.76 2.98 6.04
CA ARG A 252 19.05 3.88 5.13
C ARG A 252 19.94 4.36 3.98
N SER A 253 19.36 4.68 2.85
CA SER A 253 20.10 5.15 1.65
C SER A 253 20.61 6.59 1.74
N ASP A 254 20.24 7.38 2.75
CA ASP A 254 20.67 8.78 2.98
C ASP A 254 20.57 9.66 1.71
N PHE A 255 19.41 9.61 1.04
CA PHE A 255 19.10 10.29 -0.23
C PHE A 255 19.91 9.81 -1.44
N ASP A 256 20.73 8.77 -1.31
CA ASP A 256 21.41 8.14 -2.44
C ASP A 256 20.42 7.33 -3.28
N CYS A 257 20.60 7.37 -4.58
CA CYS A 257 19.83 6.60 -5.55
C CYS A 257 20.72 5.64 -6.35
N ASN A 258 21.76 5.11 -5.73
CA ASN A 258 22.67 4.16 -6.38
C ASN A 258 21.94 2.84 -6.69
N PRO A 259 21.68 2.52 -7.96
CA PRO A 259 20.93 1.31 -8.34
C PRO A 259 21.70 0.01 -8.09
N ASN A 260 23.02 0.10 -7.83
CA ASN A 260 23.89 -1.03 -7.61
C ASN A 260 24.24 -1.25 -6.12
N ALA A 261 23.71 -0.40 -5.22
CA ALA A 261 23.88 -0.61 -3.79
C ALA A 261 23.30 -1.99 -3.43
N ASN A 262 24.07 -2.78 -2.70
CA ASN A 262 23.67 -4.07 -2.12
C ASN A 262 24.42 -4.22 -0.82
N THR A 263 23.81 -3.76 0.26
CA THR A 263 24.48 -3.59 1.55
C THR A 263 24.40 -4.83 2.43
N CYS A 264 23.51 -5.79 2.10
CA CYS A 264 23.33 -7.05 2.79
C CYS A 264 23.15 -8.20 1.81
N ASN A 265 23.55 -9.42 2.24
CA ASN A 265 23.15 -10.63 1.54
C ASN A 265 21.72 -11.00 1.91
N ASP A 266 20.89 -11.29 0.91
CA ASP A 266 19.56 -11.82 1.13
C ASP A 266 19.59 -13.29 1.55
N PRO A 267 18.62 -13.74 2.36
CA PRO A 267 18.47 -15.16 2.66
C PRO A 267 18.13 -15.94 1.39
N GLY A 268 18.98 -16.89 1.02
CA GLY A 268 18.78 -17.77 -0.14
C GLY A 268 19.78 -17.57 -1.27
N ALA A 269 19.48 -18.16 -2.44
CA ALA A 269 20.37 -18.13 -3.60
C ALA A 269 20.27 -16.85 -4.44
N GLU A 270 19.13 -16.18 -4.39
CA GLU A 270 18.90 -14.93 -5.14
C GLU A 270 19.36 -13.73 -4.31
N GLN A 271 20.17 -12.88 -4.90
CA GLN A 271 20.66 -11.65 -4.30
C GLN A 271 20.03 -10.47 -5.02
N PHE A 272 19.56 -9.48 -4.25
CA PHE A 272 18.92 -8.29 -4.78
C PHE A 272 19.67 -7.05 -4.31
N PRO A 273 19.78 -6.02 -5.15
CA PRO A 273 20.28 -4.72 -4.69
C PRO A 273 19.29 -4.06 -3.73
N ASP A 274 19.77 -3.11 -2.92
CA ASP A 274 18.94 -2.30 -2.02
C ASP A 274 17.78 -1.67 -2.79
N MET A 275 16.57 -1.67 -2.18
CA MET A 275 15.34 -1.25 -2.88
C MET A 275 15.11 0.26 -2.74
N ILE A 276 15.95 1.05 -3.42
CA ILE A 276 15.87 2.53 -3.43
C ILE A 276 14.54 3.07 -3.97
N GLU A 277 13.74 2.25 -4.66
CA GLU A 277 12.40 2.62 -5.13
C GLU A 277 11.33 2.55 -4.03
N ASN A 278 11.64 1.96 -2.90
CA ASN A 278 10.65 1.74 -1.84
C ASN A 278 10.36 3.02 -1.07
N TYR A 279 9.08 3.31 -0.82
CA TYR A 279 8.70 4.47 -0.03
C TYR A 279 9.14 4.39 1.45
N MET A 280 9.46 3.19 1.96
CA MET A 280 9.95 3.01 3.33
C MET A 280 11.49 3.07 3.43
N ASP A 281 12.18 3.46 2.37
CA ASP A 281 13.60 3.86 2.41
C ASP A 281 13.75 5.37 2.57
N TYR A 282 14.96 5.82 2.88
CA TYR A 282 15.37 7.22 2.89
C TYR A 282 16.16 7.62 1.63
N SER A 283 15.91 6.97 0.53
CA SER A 283 16.36 7.39 -0.79
C SER A 283 15.68 8.69 -1.21
N ALA A 284 16.27 9.45 -2.12
CA ALA A 284 15.66 10.69 -2.60
C ALA A 284 14.33 10.41 -3.31
N HIS A 285 13.36 11.32 -3.15
CA HIS A 285 12.02 11.14 -3.69
C HIS A 285 11.94 10.92 -5.19
N PHE A 286 12.97 11.30 -5.95
CA PHE A 286 12.98 11.09 -7.40
C PHE A 286 13.24 9.63 -7.81
N CYS A 287 13.76 8.79 -6.91
CA CYS A 287 13.92 7.36 -7.14
C CYS A 287 12.86 6.51 -6.45
N GLN A 288 12.25 6.96 -5.36
CA GLN A 288 11.12 6.26 -4.73
C GLN A 288 9.90 6.22 -5.67
N ASN A 289 9.19 5.09 -5.75
CA ASN A 289 7.99 4.99 -6.58
C ASN A 289 7.09 3.79 -6.28
N MET A 290 7.32 3.01 -5.21
CA MET A 290 6.56 1.78 -4.98
C MET A 290 6.48 1.35 -3.52
N PHE A 291 5.40 0.60 -3.21
CA PHE A 291 5.33 -0.39 -2.14
C PHE A 291 5.36 -1.79 -2.74
N THR A 292 5.84 -2.77 -1.97
CA THR A 292 5.79 -4.18 -2.36
C THR A 292 4.43 -4.81 -2.05
N HIS A 293 4.16 -5.99 -2.64
CA HIS A 293 2.91 -6.71 -2.38
C HIS A 293 2.74 -7.10 -0.91
N GLN A 294 3.82 -7.46 -0.21
CA GLN A 294 3.72 -7.83 1.21
C GLN A 294 3.62 -6.60 2.12
N GLN A 295 4.25 -5.49 1.78
CA GLN A 295 4.00 -4.21 2.44
C GLN A 295 2.52 -3.82 2.30
N ILE A 296 1.94 -3.97 1.12
CA ILE A 296 0.52 -3.74 0.87
C ILE A 296 -0.36 -4.65 1.74
N ALA A 297 -0.03 -5.94 1.80
CA ALA A 297 -0.76 -6.89 2.65
C ALA A 297 -0.71 -6.49 4.13
N ALA A 298 0.47 -6.06 4.62
CA ALA A 298 0.66 -5.61 6.00
C ALA A 298 -0.15 -4.34 6.32
N MET A 299 -0.13 -3.33 5.43
CA MET A 299 -0.93 -2.12 5.59
C MET A 299 -2.44 -2.40 5.61
N ARG A 300 -2.91 -3.25 4.69
CA ARG A 300 -4.33 -3.65 4.63
C ARG A 300 -4.75 -4.48 5.83
N TYR A 301 -3.86 -5.33 6.33
CA TYR A 301 -4.06 -6.04 7.59
C TYR A 301 -4.24 -5.06 8.76
N SER A 302 -3.41 -4.01 8.83
CA SER A 302 -3.55 -2.97 9.85
C SER A 302 -4.92 -2.28 9.80
N LEU A 303 -5.44 -2.00 8.61
CA LEU A 303 -6.80 -1.44 8.46
C LEU A 303 -7.88 -2.43 8.92
N SER A 304 -7.73 -3.72 8.63
CA SER A 304 -8.75 -4.73 8.94
C SER A 304 -8.76 -5.18 10.39
N VAL A 305 -7.68 -4.98 11.13
CA VAL A 305 -7.52 -5.52 12.50
C VAL A 305 -7.37 -4.43 13.55
N TYR A 306 -6.58 -3.40 13.27
CA TYR A 306 -6.24 -2.36 14.26
C TYR A 306 -6.97 -1.04 14.03
N ARG A 307 -7.36 -0.74 12.78
CA ARG A 307 -8.01 0.52 12.38
C ARG A 307 -9.34 0.24 11.67
N THR A 308 -10.10 -0.70 12.18
CA THR A 308 -11.31 -1.25 11.53
C THR A 308 -12.42 -0.23 11.27
N SER A 309 -12.51 0.81 12.08
CA SER A 309 -13.52 1.86 11.95
C SER A 309 -13.07 3.07 11.12
N LEU A 310 -11.77 3.11 10.74
CA LEU A 310 -11.19 4.25 10.03
C LEU A 310 -11.68 4.37 8.57
N PRO A 311 -11.82 3.30 7.77
CA PRO A 311 -12.33 3.43 6.42
C PRO A 311 -13.82 3.83 6.40
N VAL A 312 -14.13 5.00 5.81
CA VAL A 312 -15.53 5.48 5.67
C VAL A 312 -16.24 4.89 4.46
N LYS A 313 -15.48 4.50 3.45
CA LYS A 313 -15.98 3.80 2.26
C LYS A 313 -15.19 2.52 2.09
N VAL A 314 -15.92 1.43 1.97
CA VAL A 314 -15.37 0.14 1.60
C VAL A 314 -16.05 -0.23 0.31
N GLU A 315 -15.43 0.16 -0.80
CA GLU A 315 -15.91 -0.20 -2.12
C GLU A 315 -15.37 -1.60 -2.42
N TYR A 316 -16.26 -2.56 -2.41
CA TYR A 316 -15.93 -3.84 -3.04
C TYR A 316 -15.76 -3.51 -4.52
N ILE A 317 -14.60 -3.80 -5.08
CA ILE A 317 -14.47 -3.88 -6.53
C ILE A 317 -15.50 -4.94 -6.89
N GLN A 318 -16.72 -4.50 -7.22
CA GLN A 318 -17.65 -5.41 -7.84
C GLN A 318 -16.78 -6.02 -8.94
N LYS A 319 -16.51 -7.33 -8.85
CA LYS A 319 -16.26 -8.10 -10.07
C LYS A 319 -17.25 -7.46 -11.01
N MET A 320 -16.80 -6.72 -12.04
CA MET A 320 -17.73 -6.14 -12.98
C MET A 320 -18.77 -7.23 -13.18
N LYS A 321 -19.98 -7.03 -12.63
CA LYS A 321 -21.11 -7.65 -13.25
C LYS A 321 -20.99 -7.05 -14.62
N VAL A 322 -20.36 -7.78 -15.52
CA VAL A 322 -20.55 -7.61 -16.93
C VAL A 322 -22.05 -7.47 -16.95
N LYS A 323 -22.54 -6.27 -17.26
CA LYS A 323 -23.96 -6.03 -17.39
C LYS A 323 -24.37 -7.16 -18.30
N ASP A 324 -25.08 -8.15 -17.74
CA ASP A 324 -25.51 -9.34 -18.42
C ASP A 324 -26.44 -8.93 -19.56
N THR A 325 -25.83 -8.44 -20.65
CA THR A 325 -26.49 -8.33 -21.94
C THR A 325 -26.36 -9.65 -22.73
N PHE A 326 -25.56 -10.60 -22.19
CA PHE A 326 -25.51 -11.98 -22.68
C PHE A 326 -25.45 -12.91 -21.48
N ALA A 327 -26.58 -13.52 -21.16
CA ALA A 327 -26.69 -14.54 -20.13
C ALA A 327 -26.01 -15.83 -20.58
N TYR A 328 -24.70 -15.96 -20.37
CA TYR A 328 -24.02 -17.24 -20.46
C TYR A 328 -24.07 -17.97 -19.11
N ASN A 329 -25.24 -17.97 -18.45
CA ASN A 329 -25.48 -18.65 -17.17
C ASN A 329 -25.25 -20.16 -17.25
N ASP A 330 -25.06 -20.70 -18.46
CA ASP A 330 -24.96 -22.12 -18.76
C ASP A 330 -23.55 -22.59 -19.13
N LEU A 331 -22.52 -21.72 -19.06
CA LEU A 331 -21.14 -22.11 -19.35
C LEU A 331 -20.44 -22.60 -18.08
N LYS A 332 -19.74 -23.72 -18.18
CA LYS A 332 -18.89 -24.28 -17.14
C LYS A 332 -17.52 -24.66 -17.69
N LEU A 333 -16.50 -24.49 -16.86
CA LEU A 333 -15.17 -25.00 -17.15
C LEU A 333 -14.84 -26.09 -16.12
N PHE A 334 -14.34 -27.22 -16.59
CA PHE A 334 -13.87 -28.28 -15.69
C PHE A 334 -12.67 -29.03 -16.27
N ALA A 335 -11.80 -29.50 -15.37
CA ALA A 335 -10.71 -30.36 -15.73
C ALA A 335 -11.27 -31.76 -16.10
N ALA A 336 -10.79 -32.30 -17.21
CA ALA A 336 -11.18 -33.61 -17.70
C ALA A 336 -9.97 -34.53 -17.86
N GLU A 337 -10.22 -35.83 -17.99
CA GLU A 337 -9.16 -36.79 -18.28
C GLU A 337 -8.42 -36.46 -19.58
N GLY A 338 -7.14 -36.87 -19.67
CA GLY A 338 -6.27 -36.57 -20.81
C GLY A 338 -5.68 -35.16 -20.78
N GLN A 339 -5.53 -34.56 -19.62
CA GLN A 339 -4.90 -33.24 -19.44
C GLN A 339 -5.56 -32.14 -20.26
N LYS A 340 -6.87 -32.00 -20.13
CA LYS A 340 -7.70 -31.01 -20.82
C LYS A 340 -8.56 -30.24 -19.82
N VAL A 341 -8.85 -28.99 -20.16
CA VAL A 341 -9.95 -28.22 -19.57
C VAL A 341 -10.99 -28.02 -20.63
N ILE A 342 -12.21 -28.48 -20.38
CA ILE A 342 -13.35 -28.46 -21.29
C ILE A 342 -14.24 -27.26 -20.94
N VAL A 343 -14.77 -26.60 -21.96
CA VAL A 343 -15.85 -25.63 -21.89
C VAL A 343 -17.16 -26.36 -22.23
N GLU A 344 -17.99 -26.55 -21.20
CA GLU A 344 -19.35 -27.16 -21.38
C GLU A 344 -20.39 -26.06 -21.43
N GLN A 345 -21.32 -26.20 -22.37
CA GLN A 345 -22.48 -25.35 -22.51
C GLN A 345 -23.76 -26.16 -22.41
N ARG A 346 -24.75 -25.68 -21.68
CA ARG A 346 -26.00 -26.44 -21.46
C ARG A 346 -27.18 -26.07 -22.34
N ASN A 347 -27.37 -24.81 -22.75
CA ASN A 347 -28.67 -24.40 -23.35
C ASN A 347 -28.64 -23.26 -24.39
N SER A 348 -27.53 -22.84 -24.97
CA SER A 348 -27.55 -21.73 -25.94
C SER A 348 -26.53 -21.88 -27.07
N ASP A 349 -26.75 -21.20 -28.18
CA ASP A 349 -25.77 -21.12 -29.26
C ASP A 349 -24.55 -20.29 -28.82
N LEU A 350 -23.39 -20.95 -28.79
CA LEU A 350 -22.12 -20.23 -28.56
C LEU A 350 -21.81 -19.29 -29.72
N PRO A 351 -21.19 -18.14 -29.42
CA PRO A 351 -20.53 -17.35 -30.45
C PRO A 351 -19.59 -18.23 -31.29
N ASN A 352 -19.51 -17.96 -32.57
CA ASN A 352 -18.65 -18.73 -33.46
C ASN A 352 -17.16 -18.68 -33.13
N GLU A 353 -16.76 -17.67 -32.33
CA GLU A 353 -15.39 -17.44 -31.92
C GLU A 353 -15.34 -17.03 -30.44
N MET A 354 -14.61 -17.80 -29.66
CA MET A 354 -14.28 -17.55 -28.27
C MET A 354 -12.78 -17.75 -28.05
N TYR A 355 -12.25 -17.06 -27.06
CA TYR A 355 -10.81 -17.08 -26.75
C TYR A 355 -10.60 -17.43 -25.27
N MET A 356 -9.57 -18.22 -25.00
CA MET A 356 -9.19 -18.63 -23.65
C MET A 356 -7.82 -18.06 -23.29
N ASP A 357 -7.78 -17.26 -22.24
CA ASP A 357 -6.54 -16.92 -21.55
C ASP A 357 -6.41 -17.75 -20.28
N VAL A 358 -5.20 -18.18 -19.97
CA VAL A 358 -4.93 -18.90 -18.72
C VAL A 358 -3.82 -18.18 -17.97
N TYR A 359 -4.10 -17.91 -16.72
CA TYR A 359 -3.15 -17.27 -15.81
C TYR A 359 -2.78 -18.25 -14.70
N ASP A 360 -1.53 -18.26 -14.33
CA ASP A 360 -1.14 -18.91 -13.09
C ASP A 360 -1.66 -18.10 -11.89
N MET A 361 -1.51 -18.63 -10.71
CA MET A 361 -1.95 -17.94 -9.51
C MET A 361 -1.08 -16.70 -9.17
N SER A 362 0.04 -16.43 -9.88
CA SER A 362 0.80 -15.16 -9.78
C SER A 362 0.24 -14.06 -10.69
N GLY A 363 -0.76 -14.40 -11.52
CA GLY A 363 -1.29 -13.53 -12.55
C GLY A 363 -0.44 -13.51 -13.82
N GLN A 364 0.57 -14.39 -13.93
CA GLN A 364 1.35 -14.55 -15.15
C GLN A 364 0.48 -15.26 -16.20
N LEU A 365 0.46 -14.70 -17.41
CA LEU A 365 -0.20 -15.31 -18.54
C LEU A 365 0.56 -16.59 -18.97
N VAL A 366 -0.10 -17.74 -18.89
CA VAL A 366 0.46 -19.07 -19.22
C VAL A 366 0.00 -19.50 -20.60
N LEU A 367 -1.19 -19.10 -21.01
CA LEU A 367 -1.76 -19.32 -22.34
C LEU A 367 -2.47 -18.05 -22.76
N ASP A 368 -2.10 -17.51 -23.92
CA ASP A 368 -2.59 -16.26 -24.45
C ASP A 368 -3.52 -16.50 -25.62
N HIS A 369 -4.71 -15.93 -25.54
CA HIS A 369 -5.66 -15.76 -26.64
C HIS A 369 -5.90 -17.03 -27.49
N TYR A 370 -5.99 -18.19 -26.78
CA TYR A 370 -6.23 -19.48 -27.47
C TYR A 370 -7.63 -19.52 -28.05
N GLN A 371 -7.74 -19.61 -29.36
CA GLN A 371 -9.03 -19.63 -30.05
C GLN A 371 -9.73 -20.96 -29.84
N LEU A 372 -10.97 -20.92 -29.35
CA LEU A 372 -11.88 -22.04 -29.24
C LEU A 372 -12.85 -22.03 -30.41
N THR A 373 -13.12 -23.18 -30.98
CA THR A 373 -14.08 -23.36 -32.08
C THR A 373 -15.23 -24.24 -31.64
N LYS A 374 -16.36 -24.20 -32.35
CA LYS A 374 -17.53 -25.06 -32.06
C LYS A 374 -17.19 -26.56 -31.99
N ASN A 375 -16.13 -26.97 -32.68
CA ASN A 375 -15.70 -28.38 -32.73
C ASN A 375 -14.62 -28.71 -31.72
N GLU A 376 -13.99 -27.67 -31.11
CA GLU A 376 -12.85 -27.83 -30.20
C GLU A 376 -13.02 -26.88 -29.00
N MET A 377 -13.90 -27.26 -28.09
CA MET A 377 -14.26 -26.53 -26.88
C MET A 377 -13.41 -26.99 -25.67
N TRP A 378 -12.12 -27.12 -25.87
CA TRP A 378 -11.19 -27.53 -24.83
C TRP A 378 -9.81 -26.95 -25.03
N VAL A 379 -9.06 -26.86 -23.93
CA VAL A 379 -7.66 -26.40 -23.90
C VAL A 379 -6.78 -27.48 -23.30
N SER A 380 -5.65 -27.78 -23.96
CA SER A 380 -4.66 -28.73 -23.43
C SER A 380 -3.90 -28.13 -22.23
N THR A 381 -3.84 -28.90 -21.17
CA THR A 381 -3.06 -28.57 -19.97
C THR A 381 -1.76 -29.38 -19.86
N ALA A 382 -1.39 -30.12 -20.92
CA ALA A 382 -0.24 -31.01 -20.92
C ALA A 382 1.09 -30.30 -20.59
N LYS A 383 1.24 -29.05 -21.00
CA LYS A 383 2.42 -28.21 -20.75
C LYS A 383 2.36 -27.43 -19.44
N MET A 384 1.24 -27.46 -18.73
CA MET A 384 1.09 -26.75 -17.45
C MET A 384 1.62 -27.61 -16.31
N ALA A 385 2.27 -27.02 -15.32
CA ALA A 385 2.65 -27.73 -14.10
C ALA A 385 1.39 -28.06 -13.27
N ALA A 386 1.49 -29.03 -12.36
CA ALA A 386 0.43 -29.24 -11.37
C ALA A 386 0.24 -27.97 -10.52
N GLY A 387 -0.99 -27.53 -10.36
CA GLY A 387 -1.30 -26.29 -9.65
C GLY A 387 -2.69 -25.72 -9.96
N ILE A 388 -3.03 -24.62 -9.32
CA ILE A 388 -4.29 -23.91 -9.58
C ILE A 388 -4.04 -22.82 -10.62
N TYR A 389 -4.91 -22.74 -11.62
CA TYR A 389 -4.87 -21.74 -12.68
C TYR A 389 -6.21 -21.01 -12.80
N VAL A 390 -6.19 -19.78 -13.29
CA VAL A 390 -7.38 -19.00 -13.64
C VAL A 390 -7.57 -19.07 -15.14
N PHE A 391 -8.63 -19.72 -15.56
CA PHE A 391 -9.09 -19.78 -16.94
C PHE A 391 -10.08 -18.63 -17.18
N SER A 392 -9.82 -17.80 -18.18
CA SER A 392 -10.63 -16.64 -18.55
C SER A 392 -11.11 -16.80 -19.98
N LEU A 393 -12.38 -17.12 -20.14
CA LEU A 393 -13.04 -17.20 -21.44
C LEU A 393 -13.47 -15.80 -21.90
N ARG A 394 -13.22 -15.45 -23.15
CA ARG A 394 -13.53 -14.15 -23.75
C ARG A 394 -14.30 -14.33 -25.07
N ASP A 395 -15.11 -13.34 -25.42
CA ASP A 395 -15.76 -13.25 -26.74
C ASP A 395 -14.81 -12.61 -27.78
N LYS A 396 -15.28 -12.51 -29.00
CA LYS A 396 -14.54 -11.91 -30.13
C LYS A 396 -14.20 -10.42 -29.94
N GLU A 397 -14.94 -9.69 -29.10
CA GLU A 397 -14.67 -8.31 -28.72
C GLU A 397 -13.72 -8.23 -27.53
N ASN A 398 -13.07 -9.34 -27.16
CA ASN A 398 -12.14 -9.45 -26.03
C ASN A 398 -12.77 -9.18 -24.65
N ARG A 399 -14.09 -9.28 -24.53
CA ARG A 399 -14.82 -9.12 -23.25
C ARG A 399 -14.82 -10.43 -22.48
N PRO A 400 -14.53 -10.42 -21.17
CA PRO A 400 -14.55 -11.64 -20.37
C PRO A 400 -15.98 -12.16 -20.22
N VAL A 401 -16.19 -13.42 -20.59
CA VAL A 401 -17.47 -14.14 -20.54
C VAL A 401 -17.57 -15.00 -19.28
N LEU A 402 -16.47 -15.69 -18.93
CA LEU A 402 -16.40 -16.57 -17.76
C LEU A 402 -14.96 -16.56 -17.20
N ARG A 403 -14.82 -16.55 -15.90
CA ARG A 403 -13.53 -16.79 -15.22
C ARG A 403 -13.71 -17.83 -14.13
N GLN A 404 -12.87 -18.85 -14.14
CA GLN A 404 -12.94 -19.93 -13.18
C GLN A 404 -11.54 -20.41 -12.78
N LYS A 405 -11.37 -20.71 -11.47
CA LYS A 405 -10.15 -21.38 -10.97
C LYS A 405 -10.30 -22.89 -11.16
N ILE A 406 -9.27 -23.50 -11.73
CA ILE A 406 -9.23 -24.95 -11.97
C ILE A 406 -7.93 -25.50 -11.42
N LEU A 407 -8.01 -26.60 -10.68
CA LEU A 407 -6.87 -27.38 -10.23
C LEU A 407 -6.43 -28.32 -11.35
N ILE A 408 -5.21 -28.16 -11.82
CA ILE A 408 -4.55 -29.08 -12.75
C ILE A 408 -3.73 -30.08 -11.94
N THR A 409 -4.05 -31.37 -12.07
CA THR A 409 -3.29 -32.47 -11.48
C THR A 409 -2.49 -33.18 -12.58
N LYS A 410 -1.32 -33.66 -12.24
CA LYS A 410 -0.52 -34.57 -13.08
C LYS A 410 -0.72 -35.97 -12.53
N ASN A 411 -1.33 -36.84 -13.31
CA ASN A 411 -1.32 -38.28 -13.07
C ASN A 411 -0.04 -38.86 -13.63
#